data_41d56e08d081629bfa0db6b0d6f69f5d
#
_entry.id   41d56e08d081629bfa0db6b0d6f69f5d
#
_cell.length_a   1.000
_cell.length_b   1.000
_cell.length_c   1.000
_cell.angle_alpha   90.00
_cell.angle_beta   90.00
_cell.angle_gamma   90.00
#
_symmetry.space_group_name_H-M   'P 1'
#
loop_
_entity.id
_entity.type
_entity.pdbx_description
1 polymer ?
#
loop_
_entity_poly.entity_id
_entity_poly.type
_entity_poly.pdbx_seq_one_letter_code
_entity_poly.pdbx_strand_id
1 'polypeptide(L)'
;DKGEEKGSFKPAAKAQFSSSSEYLLVTKTPPLKEVEAEKLKKTDKDKMPMNSLIISRLSGGMETIDSLKSYKLSETADWLAYQRGSKKDSMLYIRSLDGMQQDSFPAVSDFGFAQKGNVLYVVSDSVLYTYIPQKGNNRISDKKGVFKKIAFNENGSKLAYLFCPHKDSAATRSSLYPVSY
;
A
#
# COMPACT_ATOMS: atom_id res chain seq x y z
N ASP A 1 -19.53 5.61 -30.92
CA ASP A 1 -20.08 5.50 -29.56
C ASP A 1 -19.80 6.80 -28.81
N LYS A 2 -20.84 7.56 -28.50
CA LYS A 2 -20.74 8.68 -27.58
C LYS A 2 -20.69 8.07 -26.18
N GLY A 3 -19.50 8.09 -25.53
CA GLY A 3 -19.34 7.60 -24.18
C GLY A 3 -20.23 8.41 -23.23
N GLU A 4 -21.08 7.75 -22.46
CA GLU A 4 -21.85 8.39 -21.39
C GLU A 4 -20.95 8.62 -20.18
N GLU A 5 -20.95 9.85 -19.64
CA GLU A 5 -20.28 10.17 -18.38
C GLU A 5 -21.03 9.49 -17.22
N LYS A 6 -20.44 8.45 -16.65
CA LYS A 6 -21.03 7.70 -15.53
C LYS A 6 -20.75 8.28 -14.13
N GLY A 7 -19.92 9.31 -14.04
CA GLY A 7 -19.63 9.98 -12.78
C GLY A 7 -18.47 10.96 -12.84
N SER A 8 -18.40 11.86 -11.88
CA SER A 8 -17.32 12.84 -11.73
C SER A 8 -16.83 12.86 -10.29
N PHE A 9 -15.52 12.81 -10.09
CA PHE A 9 -14.88 12.87 -8.78
C PHE A 9 -14.05 14.16 -8.65
N LYS A 10 -14.50 15.07 -7.79
CA LYS A 10 -13.78 16.34 -7.53
C LYS A 10 -13.66 16.57 -6.01
N PRO A 11 -12.49 16.96 -5.50
CA PRO A 11 -11.16 16.98 -6.12
C PRO A 11 -10.52 15.58 -6.18
N ALA A 12 -9.95 15.21 -7.31
CA ALA A 12 -9.25 13.94 -7.49
C ALA A 12 -7.78 14.20 -7.86
N ALA A 13 -6.85 13.46 -7.23
CA ALA A 13 -5.43 13.57 -7.49
C ALA A 13 -4.91 12.46 -8.41
N LYS A 14 -5.49 11.26 -8.31
CA LYS A 14 -5.09 10.08 -9.08
C LYS A 14 -6.29 9.18 -9.29
N ALA A 15 -6.40 8.60 -10.48
CA ALA A 15 -7.34 7.54 -10.79
C ALA A 15 -6.59 6.35 -11.38
N GLN A 16 -7.01 5.13 -11.07
CA GLN A 16 -6.38 3.90 -11.52
C GLN A 16 -7.43 2.78 -11.59
N PHE A 17 -7.45 2.01 -12.68
CA PHE A 17 -8.27 0.80 -12.77
C PHE A 17 -7.60 -0.38 -12.07
N SER A 18 -8.42 -1.31 -11.59
CA SER A 18 -7.95 -2.60 -11.12
C SER A 18 -7.51 -3.50 -12.29
N SER A 19 -6.85 -4.59 -11.95
CA SER A 19 -6.38 -5.61 -12.91
C SER A 19 -7.51 -6.17 -13.77
N SER A 20 -8.67 -6.44 -13.17
CA SER A 20 -9.87 -6.91 -13.88
C SER A 20 -10.58 -5.82 -14.68
N SER A 21 -10.22 -4.54 -14.48
CA SER A 21 -10.97 -3.37 -14.98
C SER A 21 -12.41 -3.27 -14.43
N GLU A 22 -12.76 -4.02 -13.39
CA GLU A 22 -14.08 -3.94 -12.74
C GLU A 22 -14.18 -2.83 -11.70
N TYR A 23 -13.03 -2.37 -11.17
CA TYR A 23 -12.95 -1.35 -10.14
C TYR A 23 -12.13 -0.15 -10.62
N LEU A 24 -12.63 1.03 -10.27
CA LEU A 24 -11.92 2.29 -10.39
C LEU A 24 -11.54 2.80 -9.00
N LEU A 25 -10.25 3.00 -8.75
CA LEU A 25 -9.73 3.56 -7.52
C LEU A 25 -9.38 5.03 -7.76
N VAL A 26 -9.96 5.93 -6.95
CA VAL A 26 -9.73 7.37 -7.06
C VAL A 26 -9.20 7.91 -5.75
N THR A 27 -8.01 8.50 -5.77
CA THR A 27 -7.47 9.22 -4.61
C THR A 27 -8.06 10.63 -4.58
N LYS A 28 -8.79 10.93 -3.53
CA LYS A 28 -9.36 12.25 -3.26
C LYS A 28 -8.47 13.01 -2.28
N THR A 29 -8.10 14.24 -2.63
CA THR A 29 -7.37 15.14 -1.73
C THR A 29 -8.33 15.97 -0.90
N PRO A 30 -7.97 16.33 0.35
CA PRO A 30 -8.77 17.26 1.12
C PRO A 30 -8.84 18.65 0.43
N PRO A 31 -9.94 19.40 0.61
CA PRO A 31 -10.05 20.74 0.05
C PRO A 31 -8.92 21.66 0.52
N LEU A 32 -8.34 22.44 -0.39
CA LEU A 32 -7.23 23.33 -0.08
C LEU A 32 -7.56 24.28 1.07
N LYS A 33 -8.79 24.82 1.11
CA LYS A 33 -9.26 25.69 2.18
C LYS A 33 -9.20 25.04 3.56
N GLU A 34 -9.52 23.76 3.68
CA GLU A 34 -9.42 23.04 4.95
C GLU A 34 -7.96 22.86 5.38
N VAL A 35 -7.10 22.50 4.44
CA VAL A 35 -5.66 22.34 4.70
C VAL A 35 -5.03 23.67 5.14
N GLU A 36 -5.40 24.78 4.50
CA GLU A 36 -4.92 26.12 4.85
C GLU A 36 -5.45 26.57 6.22
N ALA A 37 -6.73 26.35 6.51
CA ALA A 37 -7.32 26.66 7.79
C ALA A 37 -6.62 25.93 8.95
N GLU A 38 -6.32 24.65 8.78
CA GLU A 38 -5.61 23.86 9.79
C GLU A 38 -4.13 24.28 9.93
N LYS A 39 -3.48 24.69 8.85
CA LYS A 39 -2.13 25.28 8.90
C LYS A 39 -2.11 26.59 9.69
N LEU A 40 -3.10 27.48 9.48
CA LEU A 40 -3.22 28.75 10.22
C LEU A 40 -3.42 28.51 11.72
N LYS A 41 -4.16 27.48 12.10
CA LYS A 41 -4.36 27.06 13.49
C LYS A 41 -3.11 26.39 14.09
N LYS A 42 -2.03 26.20 13.31
CA LYS A 42 -0.82 25.44 13.70
C LYS A 42 -1.13 24.03 14.20
N THR A 43 -2.15 23.41 13.59
CA THR A 43 -2.55 22.04 13.92
C THR A 43 -1.39 21.07 13.72
N ASP A 44 -1.23 20.14 14.65
CA ASP A 44 -0.21 19.10 14.59
C ASP A 44 -0.29 18.34 13.27
N LYS A 45 0.87 17.98 12.71
CA LYS A 45 0.96 17.25 11.43
C LYS A 45 0.15 15.94 11.41
N ASP A 46 -0.01 15.32 12.57
CA ASP A 46 -0.76 14.07 12.73
C ASP A 46 -2.30 14.27 12.70
N LYS A 47 -2.76 15.52 12.85
CA LYS A 47 -4.18 15.90 12.83
C LYS A 47 -4.57 16.66 11.56
N MET A 48 -3.64 16.85 10.64
CA MET A 48 -3.92 17.49 9.35
C MET A 48 -4.88 16.63 8.50
N PRO A 49 -5.76 17.27 7.71
CA PRO A 49 -6.61 16.57 6.76
C PRO A 49 -5.79 15.63 5.85
N MET A 50 -6.24 14.40 5.72
CA MET A 50 -5.57 13.36 4.93
C MET A 50 -6.39 13.04 3.68
N ASN A 51 -5.73 12.40 2.72
CA ASN A 51 -6.40 11.88 1.53
C ASN A 51 -7.42 10.80 1.90
N SER A 52 -8.36 10.55 1.00
CA SER A 52 -9.22 9.37 1.02
C SER A 52 -9.08 8.59 -0.29
N LEU A 53 -9.39 7.31 -0.25
CA LEU A 53 -9.42 6.43 -1.41
C LEU A 53 -10.86 6.00 -1.66
N ILE A 54 -11.38 6.34 -2.82
CA ILE A 54 -12.69 5.88 -3.29
C ILE A 54 -12.44 4.64 -4.14
N ILE A 55 -13.15 3.57 -3.83
CA ILE A 55 -13.19 2.33 -4.61
C ILE A 55 -14.60 2.27 -5.21
N SER A 56 -14.68 2.45 -6.52
CA SER A 56 -15.95 2.41 -7.26
C SER A 56 -15.98 1.13 -8.10
N ARG A 57 -16.99 0.30 -7.89
CA ARG A 57 -17.26 -0.85 -8.74
C ARG A 57 -18.04 -0.39 -9.97
N LEU A 58 -17.58 -0.73 -11.17
CA LEU A 58 -18.21 -0.26 -12.42
C LEU A 58 -19.62 -0.81 -12.64
N SER A 59 -19.94 -1.97 -12.05
CA SER A 59 -21.30 -2.54 -12.02
C SER A 59 -22.24 -1.89 -11.00
N GLY A 60 -21.75 -0.95 -10.19
CA GLY A 60 -22.46 -0.25 -9.14
C GLY A 60 -21.88 -0.51 -7.75
N GLY A 61 -22.02 0.47 -6.88
CA GLY A 61 -21.45 0.49 -5.53
C GLY A 61 -20.16 1.28 -5.44
N MET A 62 -20.00 1.95 -4.30
CA MET A 62 -18.84 2.78 -3.99
C MET A 62 -18.53 2.67 -2.50
N GLU A 63 -17.24 2.56 -2.19
CA GLU A 63 -16.72 2.54 -0.83
C GLU A 63 -15.64 3.63 -0.70
N THR A 64 -15.53 4.23 0.48
CA THR A 64 -14.49 5.23 0.77
C THR A 64 -13.65 4.79 1.96
N ILE A 65 -12.34 4.81 1.78
CA ILE A 65 -11.34 4.61 2.82
C ILE A 65 -10.80 5.98 3.20
N ASP A 66 -11.17 6.47 4.38
CA ASP A 66 -10.71 7.76 4.90
C ASP A 66 -9.34 7.66 5.57
N SER A 67 -8.70 8.83 5.75
CA SER A 67 -7.39 8.96 6.39
C SER A 67 -6.31 8.11 5.72
N LEU A 68 -6.30 8.10 4.39
CA LEU A 68 -5.36 7.34 3.59
C LEU A 68 -3.94 7.91 3.71
N LYS A 69 -3.00 7.10 4.18
CA LYS A 69 -1.58 7.43 4.23
C LYS A 69 -0.87 7.02 2.93
N SER A 70 -1.07 5.77 2.52
CA SER A 70 -0.49 5.21 1.29
C SER A 70 -1.28 3.98 0.85
N TYR A 71 -1.18 3.63 -0.43
CA TYR A 71 -1.72 2.38 -0.94
C TYR A 71 -0.91 1.85 -2.11
N LYS A 72 -1.03 0.56 -2.35
CA LYS A 72 -0.57 -0.15 -3.54
C LYS A 72 -1.69 -1.05 -4.03
N LEU A 73 -1.86 -1.08 -5.35
CA LEU A 73 -2.77 -1.98 -6.03
C LEU A 73 -1.95 -3.06 -6.73
N SER A 74 -2.39 -4.32 -6.67
CA SER A 74 -1.77 -5.39 -7.45
C SER A 74 -2.04 -5.17 -8.93
N GLU A 75 -1.04 -5.40 -9.78
CA GLU A 75 -1.16 -5.28 -11.24
C GLU A 75 -1.76 -6.54 -11.89
N THR A 76 -1.81 -7.65 -11.16
CA THR A 76 -2.21 -8.97 -11.68
C THR A 76 -3.45 -9.55 -11.03
N ALA A 77 -3.95 -8.93 -9.96
CA ALA A 77 -5.12 -9.40 -9.24
C ALA A 77 -5.82 -8.22 -8.53
N ASP A 78 -7.08 -8.38 -8.19
CA ASP A 78 -7.88 -7.34 -7.53
C ASP A 78 -7.60 -7.29 -6.02
N TRP A 79 -6.33 -7.04 -5.66
CA TRP A 79 -5.88 -6.88 -4.29
C TRP A 79 -5.34 -5.48 -4.02
N LEU A 80 -5.75 -4.94 -2.89
CA LEU A 80 -5.35 -3.63 -2.38
C LEU A 80 -4.61 -3.80 -1.06
N ALA A 81 -3.44 -3.17 -0.96
CA ALA A 81 -2.72 -2.98 0.30
C ALA A 81 -2.69 -1.49 0.63
N TYR A 82 -3.10 -1.09 1.84
CA TYR A 82 -3.18 0.32 2.23
C TYR A 82 -2.90 0.54 3.71
N GLN A 83 -2.37 1.72 4.02
CA GLN A 83 -2.21 2.21 5.38
C GLN A 83 -3.15 3.39 5.63
N ARG A 84 -3.74 3.44 6.82
CA ARG A 84 -4.55 4.56 7.31
C ARG A 84 -3.86 5.28 8.46
N GLY A 85 -4.38 6.49 8.78
CA GLY A 85 -4.01 7.19 9.99
C GLY A 85 -2.72 8.00 9.90
N SER A 86 -2.29 8.49 11.03
CA SER A 86 -1.11 9.33 11.18
C SER A 86 0.20 8.53 11.01
N LYS A 87 1.34 9.22 11.05
CA LYS A 87 2.66 8.56 11.01
C LYS A 87 2.88 7.55 12.13
N LYS A 88 2.18 7.70 13.26
CA LYS A 88 2.27 6.80 14.42
C LYS A 88 1.47 5.51 14.21
N ASP A 89 0.40 5.57 13.42
CA ASP A 89 -0.35 4.38 13.04
C ASP A 89 0.27 3.79 11.77
N SER A 90 0.90 2.65 11.92
CA SER A 90 1.61 1.93 10.85
C SER A 90 0.98 0.57 10.55
N MET A 91 -0.32 0.42 10.84
CA MET A 91 -1.08 -0.76 10.46
C MET A 91 -1.26 -0.79 8.94
N LEU A 92 -0.89 -1.90 8.32
CA LEU A 92 -1.17 -2.22 6.92
C LEU A 92 -2.40 -3.12 6.86
N TYR A 93 -3.33 -2.76 6.01
CA TYR A 93 -4.48 -3.57 5.65
C TYR A 93 -4.27 -4.11 4.24
N ILE A 94 -4.55 -5.40 4.05
CA ILE A 94 -4.48 -6.08 2.75
C ILE A 94 -5.84 -6.70 2.51
N ARG A 95 -6.50 -6.35 1.41
CA ARG A 95 -7.84 -6.87 1.11
C ARG A 95 -8.06 -7.11 -0.37
N SER A 96 -9.00 -8.00 -0.68
CA SER A 96 -9.59 -8.10 -2.01
C SER A 96 -10.51 -6.90 -2.28
N LEU A 97 -10.63 -6.47 -3.54
CA LEU A 97 -11.48 -5.32 -3.90
C LEU A 97 -12.98 -5.62 -3.76
N ASP A 98 -13.38 -6.89 -3.81
CA ASP A 98 -14.75 -7.32 -3.49
C ASP A 98 -15.07 -7.28 -1.99
N GLY A 99 -14.07 -7.09 -1.15
CA GLY A 99 -14.21 -6.99 0.31
C GLY A 99 -14.38 -8.32 1.04
N MET A 100 -14.32 -9.45 0.35
CA MET A 100 -14.56 -10.77 0.96
C MET A 100 -13.39 -11.26 1.82
N GLN A 101 -12.18 -10.78 1.53
CA GLN A 101 -10.98 -11.21 2.23
C GLN A 101 -10.18 -10.00 2.72
N GLN A 102 -9.73 -10.05 3.97
CA GLN A 102 -8.92 -8.99 4.57
C GLN A 102 -7.96 -9.59 5.58
N ASP A 103 -6.71 -9.10 5.52
CA ASP A 103 -5.65 -9.34 6.50
C ASP A 103 -5.02 -8.02 6.94
N SER A 104 -4.22 -8.05 8.02
CA SER A 104 -3.51 -6.89 8.51
C SER A 104 -2.14 -7.22 9.10
N PHE A 105 -1.21 -6.25 9.00
CA PHE A 105 0.11 -6.31 9.63
C PHE A 105 0.33 -5.07 10.49
N PRO A 106 0.76 -5.22 11.75
CA PRO A 106 1.14 -4.09 12.59
C PRO A 106 2.52 -3.56 12.24
N ALA A 107 2.84 -2.35 12.70
CA ALA A 107 4.17 -1.75 12.67
C ALA A 107 4.87 -1.81 11.29
N VAL A 108 4.12 -1.58 10.21
CA VAL A 108 4.64 -1.66 8.84
C VAL A 108 5.32 -0.36 8.43
N SER A 109 6.58 -0.46 8.02
CA SER A 109 7.39 0.66 7.54
C SER A 109 7.46 0.73 6.01
N ASP A 110 7.37 -0.41 5.32
CA ASP A 110 7.41 -0.48 3.85
C ASP A 110 6.67 -1.72 3.34
N PHE A 111 6.07 -1.62 2.14
CA PHE A 111 5.37 -2.71 1.49
C PHE A 111 5.24 -2.48 -0.02
N GLY A 112 5.10 -3.54 -0.79
CA GLY A 112 4.87 -3.45 -2.23
C GLY A 112 4.56 -4.80 -2.87
N PHE A 113 3.69 -4.76 -3.90
CA PHE A 113 3.40 -5.93 -4.72
C PHE A 113 4.52 -6.22 -5.70
N ALA A 114 4.68 -7.49 -6.06
CA ALA A 114 5.41 -7.87 -7.26
C ALA A 114 4.67 -7.35 -8.50
N GLN A 115 5.40 -7.03 -9.54
CA GLN A 115 4.84 -6.55 -10.81
C GLN A 115 3.98 -7.64 -11.48
N LYS A 116 4.49 -8.87 -11.51
CA LYS A 116 3.73 -10.05 -11.91
C LYS A 116 3.66 -11.04 -10.75
N GLY A 117 2.53 -11.70 -10.61
CA GLY A 117 2.29 -12.58 -9.48
C GLY A 117 1.59 -11.88 -8.31
N ASN A 118 0.83 -12.66 -7.54
CA ASN A 118 0.04 -12.14 -6.42
C ASN A 118 0.80 -12.27 -5.11
N VAL A 119 1.97 -11.64 -5.03
CA VAL A 119 2.83 -11.65 -3.84
C VAL A 119 3.17 -10.23 -3.42
N LEU A 120 3.18 -9.98 -2.12
CA LEU A 120 3.49 -8.71 -1.49
C LEU A 120 4.69 -8.89 -0.57
N TYR A 121 5.66 -7.96 -0.57
CA TYR A 121 6.60 -7.85 0.52
C TYR A 121 6.07 -6.89 1.58
N VAL A 122 6.36 -7.17 2.84
CA VAL A 122 5.99 -6.35 3.99
C VAL A 122 7.16 -6.26 4.95
N VAL A 123 7.57 -5.05 5.30
CA VAL A 123 8.53 -4.80 6.38
C VAL A 123 7.75 -4.39 7.62
N SER A 124 7.63 -5.30 8.58
CA SER A 124 6.90 -5.13 9.82
C SER A 124 7.83 -5.36 11.02
N ASP A 125 7.83 -4.46 12.01
CA ASP A 125 8.69 -4.52 13.20
C ASP A 125 10.16 -4.80 12.85
N SER A 126 10.68 -4.17 11.78
CA SER A 126 12.06 -4.36 11.29
C SER A 126 12.38 -5.79 10.81
N VAL A 127 11.39 -6.57 10.45
CA VAL A 127 11.49 -7.90 9.85
C VAL A 127 10.85 -7.89 8.48
N LEU A 128 11.46 -8.59 7.52
CA LEU A 128 10.93 -8.73 6.17
C LEU A 128 10.10 -10.00 6.06
N TYR A 129 8.90 -9.84 5.52
CA TYR A 129 7.96 -10.90 5.20
C TYR A 129 7.60 -10.86 3.72
N THR A 130 7.19 -12.00 3.19
CA THR A 130 6.35 -12.08 2.00
C THR A 130 4.95 -12.53 2.41
N TYR A 131 3.97 -12.01 1.73
CA TYR A 131 2.57 -12.35 1.92
C TYR A 131 1.95 -12.73 0.59
N ILE A 132 1.28 -13.87 0.56
CA ILE A 132 0.50 -14.32 -0.59
C ILE A 132 -0.94 -14.41 -0.13
N PRO A 133 -1.88 -13.67 -0.76
CA PRO A 133 -3.30 -13.80 -0.47
C PRO A 133 -3.75 -15.26 -0.43
N GLN A 134 -4.57 -15.60 0.56
CA GLN A 134 -5.08 -16.96 0.82
C GLN A 134 -4.05 -18.00 1.31
N LYS A 135 -2.74 -17.73 1.19
CA LYS A 135 -1.70 -18.63 1.70
C LYS A 135 -1.03 -18.11 2.97
N GLY A 136 -1.22 -16.81 3.27
CA GLY A 136 -0.68 -16.16 4.46
C GLY A 136 0.73 -15.57 4.27
N ASN A 137 1.41 -15.34 5.41
CA ASN A 137 2.73 -14.73 5.41
C ASN A 137 3.84 -15.78 5.57
N ASN A 138 5.00 -15.46 5.00
CA ASN A 138 6.24 -16.19 5.18
C ASN A 138 7.34 -15.21 5.61
N ARG A 139 8.02 -15.51 6.72
CA ARG A 139 9.11 -14.71 7.24
C ARG A 139 10.38 -14.96 6.42
N ILE A 140 10.95 -13.89 5.86
CA ILE A 140 12.15 -13.96 5.00
C ILE A 140 13.42 -13.71 5.81
N SER A 141 13.39 -12.77 6.76
CA SER A 141 14.56 -12.42 7.56
C SER A 141 14.42 -12.91 9.00
N ASP A 142 15.46 -13.62 9.49
CA ASP A 142 15.56 -14.02 10.90
C ASP A 142 16.09 -12.92 11.80
N LYS A 143 16.66 -11.87 11.21
CA LYS A 143 17.28 -10.74 11.93
C LYS A 143 16.46 -9.47 11.72
N LYS A 144 16.33 -8.69 12.81
CA LYS A 144 15.79 -7.34 12.75
C LYS A 144 16.81 -6.37 12.17
N GLY A 145 16.35 -5.44 11.34
CA GLY A 145 17.21 -4.43 10.74
C GLY A 145 16.45 -3.49 9.80
N VAL A 146 17.21 -2.70 9.07
CA VAL A 146 16.66 -1.79 8.05
C VAL A 146 16.77 -2.46 6.69
N PHE A 147 15.65 -2.59 6.02
CA PHE A 147 15.54 -3.11 4.66
C PHE A 147 15.38 -1.96 3.68
N LYS A 148 16.15 -1.98 2.59
CA LYS A 148 16.12 -0.95 1.53
C LYS A 148 16.20 -1.61 0.17
N LYS A 149 15.74 -0.89 -0.87
CA LYS A 149 15.82 -1.35 -2.27
C LYS A 149 15.23 -2.75 -2.45
N ILE A 150 14.10 -3.01 -1.82
CA ILE A 150 13.40 -4.28 -1.94
C ILE A 150 12.79 -4.36 -3.34
N ALA A 151 13.09 -5.40 -4.07
CA ALA A 151 12.61 -5.62 -5.43
C ALA A 151 12.33 -7.09 -5.70
N PHE A 152 11.22 -7.35 -6.35
CA PHE A 152 10.94 -8.66 -6.92
C PHE A 152 11.55 -8.77 -8.32
N ASN A 153 11.87 -9.99 -8.74
CA ASN A 153 12.07 -10.26 -10.15
C ASN A 153 10.73 -10.18 -10.91
N GLU A 154 10.78 -10.20 -12.24
CA GLU A 154 9.61 -9.96 -13.10
C GLU A 154 8.40 -10.86 -12.75
N ASN A 155 8.62 -12.14 -12.52
CA ASN A 155 7.54 -13.10 -12.23
C ASN A 155 7.19 -13.22 -10.73
N GLY A 156 7.77 -12.38 -9.87
CA GLY A 156 7.50 -12.38 -8.43
C GLY A 156 8.07 -13.56 -7.64
N SER A 157 8.82 -14.48 -8.27
CA SER A 157 9.31 -15.71 -7.62
C SER A 157 10.59 -15.51 -6.81
N LYS A 158 11.28 -14.38 -6.94
CA LYS A 158 12.52 -14.06 -6.22
C LYS A 158 12.47 -12.65 -5.69
N LEU A 159 13.05 -12.44 -4.52
CA LEU A 159 13.14 -11.15 -3.85
C LEU A 159 14.61 -10.79 -3.60
N ALA A 160 14.98 -9.55 -3.93
CA ALA A 160 16.29 -8.97 -3.62
C ALA A 160 16.11 -7.76 -2.69
N TYR A 161 17.02 -7.56 -1.76
CA TYR A 161 16.98 -6.42 -0.86
C TYR A 161 18.36 -6.06 -0.31
N LEU A 162 18.52 -4.82 0.14
CA LEU A 162 19.67 -4.39 0.93
C LEU A 162 19.29 -4.46 2.41
N PHE A 163 20.14 -5.09 3.21
CA PHE A 163 19.93 -5.25 4.65
C PHE A 163 21.03 -4.56 5.43
N CYS A 164 20.64 -3.77 6.45
CA CYS A 164 21.54 -3.15 7.42
C CYS A 164 21.10 -3.56 8.83
N PRO A 165 21.92 -4.26 9.62
CA PRO A 165 21.64 -4.55 11.02
C PRO A 165 21.54 -3.25 11.84
N HIS A 166 20.66 -3.20 12.82
CA HIS A 166 20.46 -1.99 13.66
C HIS A 166 21.72 -1.50 14.41
N LYS A 167 22.71 -2.37 14.59
CA LYS A 167 23.96 -2.01 15.32
C LYS A 167 25.00 -1.27 14.48
N ASP A 168 24.86 -1.27 13.15
CA ASP A 168 25.82 -0.65 12.23
C ASP A 168 25.10 0.18 11.16
N SER A 169 24.70 1.38 11.51
CA SER A 169 24.06 2.30 10.56
C SER A 169 24.97 2.72 9.38
N ALA A 170 26.28 2.47 9.48
CA ALA A 170 27.28 2.82 8.46
C ALA A 170 27.60 1.66 7.48
N ALA A 171 27.36 0.40 7.84
CA ALA A 171 27.69 -0.75 7.00
C ALA A 171 26.45 -1.26 6.26
N THR A 172 26.18 -0.74 5.08
CA THR A 172 25.18 -1.32 4.16
C THR A 172 25.77 -2.59 3.54
N ARG A 173 25.42 -3.76 4.06
CA ARG A 173 25.72 -5.03 3.40
C ARG A 173 24.60 -5.34 2.43
N SER A 174 24.93 -5.41 1.14
CA SER A 174 24.02 -5.94 0.12
C SER A 174 23.99 -7.46 0.23
N SER A 175 22.83 -8.02 0.54
CA SER A 175 22.61 -9.46 0.49
C SER A 175 21.52 -9.73 -0.53
N LEU A 176 21.87 -10.50 -1.57
CA LEU A 176 20.93 -11.05 -2.53
C LEU A 176 20.44 -12.39 -1.95
N TYR A 177 19.17 -12.45 -1.58
CA TYR A 177 18.56 -13.71 -1.17
C TYR A 177 17.57 -14.14 -2.24
N PRO A 178 17.83 -15.24 -2.95
CA PRO A 178 16.80 -15.86 -3.77
C PRO A 178 15.76 -16.47 -2.82
N VAL A 179 14.56 -15.98 -2.83
CA VAL A 179 13.43 -16.62 -2.17
C VAL A 179 12.62 -17.31 -3.25
N SER A 180 12.58 -18.65 -3.22
CA SER A 180 11.65 -19.45 -4.02
C SER A 180 10.38 -19.70 -3.19
N TYR A 181 9.22 -19.54 -3.81
CA TYR A 181 7.90 -19.76 -3.22
C TYR A 181 7.34 -21.10 -3.70
#